data_80433b5b7371fdf705bcbee67fa33791
#
_entry.id   80433b5b7371fdf705bcbee67fa33791
#
_cell.length_a   1.000
_cell.length_b   1.000
_cell.length_c   1.000
_cell.angle_alpha   90.00
_cell.angle_beta   90.00
_cell.angle_gamma   90.00
#
_symmetry.space_group_name_H-M   'P 1'
#
loop_
_entity.id
_entity.type
_entity.pdbx_description
1 polymer ?
#
loop_
_entity_poly.entity_id
_entity_poly.type
_entity_poly.pdbx_seq_one_letter_code
_entity_poly.pdbx_strand_id
1 'polypeptide(L)'
;MKLASLSAVKVGVHRYALDDPYYLVMALSWPAFVAAVLAMFLAANLVFAVLYTLAPHAVANVRPGNFADAFFFSVETLATVGYGVMTPASTYGHIVATTEIFVGMFLTALATGAFFARFARPRPRLMFSDAAVIAPYEGGRALMLRVASRRLQGVSEVSGRISYLRQVMVDDRRYRRLTELPLVRSNLPVLSFSWTLIHPIDPDSPLYNLTPERIAVEAPTLLVSISGFDEAISAPITDRKTYRPEDVRLDHTFVDILNELPNGYLEVDLTKLHDTEPWRPAAALVNADQEEAVSAS
;
A
#
# COMPACT_ATOMS: atom_id res chain seq x y z
N MET A 1 1.58 -8.34 -5.59
CA MET A 1 2.07 -7.02 -5.16
C MET A 1 2.35 -6.23 -6.43
N LYS A 2 1.46 -5.29 -6.78
CA LYS A 2 1.70 -4.37 -7.90
C LYS A 2 2.80 -3.42 -7.45
N LEU A 3 4.03 -3.66 -7.89
CA LEU A 3 5.04 -2.61 -7.93
C LEU A 3 4.43 -1.50 -8.79
N ALA A 4 4.30 -0.30 -8.21
CA ALA A 4 3.70 0.83 -8.88
C ALA A 4 4.08 0.83 -10.36
N SER A 5 3.16 0.43 -11.19
CA SER A 5 3.00 0.57 -12.65
C SER A 5 4.22 0.49 -13.60
N LEU A 6 5.42 0.17 -13.16
CA LEU A 6 6.44 -0.35 -14.09
C LEU A 6 6.00 -1.77 -14.45
N SER A 7 5.64 -2.00 -15.73
CA SER A 7 5.33 -3.33 -16.27
C SER A 7 6.63 -4.16 -16.35
N ALA A 8 7.30 -4.35 -15.23
CA ALA A 8 8.51 -5.13 -15.11
C ALA A 8 8.17 -6.52 -14.57
N VAL A 9 8.42 -7.54 -15.36
CA VAL A 9 8.37 -8.93 -14.91
C VAL A 9 9.75 -9.27 -14.34
N LYS A 10 9.80 -9.60 -13.06
CA LYS A 10 11.03 -10.12 -12.46
C LYS A 10 11.20 -11.58 -12.89
N VAL A 11 12.23 -11.85 -13.70
CA VAL A 11 12.63 -13.20 -14.09
C VAL A 11 13.78 -13.64 -13.17
N GLY A 12 13.80 -14.92 -12.76
CA GLY A 12 14.84 -15.45 -11.87
C GLY A 12 14.57 -15.28 -10.37
N VAL A 13 13.42 -14.74 -9.99
CA VAL A 13 12.99 -14.72 -8.59
C VAL A 13 11.99 -15.85 -8.38
N HIS A 14 12.27 -16.79 -7.49
CA HIS A 14 11.30 -17.80 -7.08
C HIS A 14 10.08 -17.11 -6.49
N ARG A 15 8.91 -17.35 -7.09
CA ARG A 15 7.65 -16.70 -6.69
C ARG A 15 7.17 -17.11 -5.29
N TYR A 16 7.69 -18.24 -4.81
CA TYR A 16 7.36 -18.81 -3.50
C TYR A 16 8.67 -19.04 -2.78
N ALA A 17 9.16 -17.99 -2.11
CA ALA A 17 10.27 -18.16 -1.19
C ALA A 17 9.72 -18.87 0.05
N LEU A 18 9.68 -20.21 0.02
CA LEU A 18 9.57 -21.03 1.26
C LEU A 18 10.70 -20.71 2.24
N ASP A 19 11.74 -20.04 1.73
CA ASP A 19 12.89 -19.58 2.49
C ASP A 19 12.57 -18.36 3.39
N ASP A 20 11.44 -17.68 3.17
CA ASP A 20 10.98 -16.56 4.00
C ASP A 20 9.51 -16.72 4.40
N PRO A 21 9.22 -17.55 5.41
CA PRO A 21 7.86 -17.79 5.89
C PRO A 21 7.20 -16.52 6.43
N TYR A 22 7.97 -15.59 7.00
CA TYR A 22 7.45 -14.30 7.46
C TYR A 22 6.92 -13.46 6.28
N TYR A 23 7.70 -13.36 5.20
CA TYR A 23 7.26 -12.66 4.00
C TYR A 23 6.00 -13.29 3.40
N LEU A 24 5.95 -14.64 3.34
CA LEU A 24 4.79 -15.37 2.83
C LEU A 24 3.52 -15.00 3.63
N VAL A 25 3.60 -15.08 4.96
CA VAL A 25 2.49 -14.72 5.85
C VAL A 25 2.07 -13.25 5.64
N MET A 26 3.03 -12.32 5.50
CA MET A 26 2.74 -10.89 5.28
C MET A 26 2.18 -10.57 3.90
N ALA A 27 2.47 -11.38 2.88
CA ALA A 27 2.04 -11.17 1.49
C ALA A 27 0.62 -11.70 1.20
N LEU A 28 0.09 -12.61 2.00
CA LEU A 28 -1.26 -13.15 1.84
C LEU A 28 -2.33 -12.06 1.92
N SER A 29 -3.46 -12.23 1.25
CA SER A 29 -4.67 -11.45 1.55
C SER A 29 -5.24 -11.82 2.93
N TRP A 30 -6.09 -10.98 3.52
CA TRP A 30 -6.70 -11.30 4.82
C TRP A 30 -7.50 -12.60 4.80
N PRO A 31 -8.40 -12.85 3.82
CA PRO A 31 -9.12 -14.12 3.74
C PRO A 31 -8.18 -15.33 3.60
N ALA A 32 -7.13 -15.19 2.76
CA ALA A 32 -6.16 -16.26 2.57
C ALA A 32 -5.35 -16.57 3.84
N PHE A 33 -5.02 -15.54 4.62
CA PHE A 33 -4.34 -15.71 5.91
C PHE A 33 -5.22 -16.45 6.92
N VAL A 34 -6.49 -16.04 7.06
CA VAL A 34 -7.45 -16.72 7.96
C VAL A 34 -7.65 -18.17 7.51
N ALA A 35 -7.81 -18.41 6.21
CA ALA A 35 -7.94 -19.76 5.66
C ALA A 35 -6.67 -20.61 5.93
N ALA A 36 -5.48 -20.03 5.84
CA ALA A 36 -4.23 -20.74 6.13
C ALA A 36 -4.14 -21.12 7.61
N VAL A 37 -4.50 -20.22 8.52
CA VAL A 37 -4.54 -20.50 9.98
C VAL A 37 -5.56 -21.61 10.28
N LEU A 38 -6.75 -21.54 9.69
CA LEU A 38 -7.77 -22.57 9.85
C LEU A 38 -7.31 -23.92 9.28
N ALA A 39 -6.71 -23.93 8.10
CA ALA A 39 -6.18 -25.14 7.49
C ALA A 39 -5.09 -25.79 8.36
N MET A 40 -4.20 -24.98 8.92
CA MET A 40 -3.15 -25.44 9.84
C MET A 40 -3.74 -26.04 11.11
N PHE A 41 -4.76 -25.39 11.70
CA PHE A 41 -5.47 -25.88 12.87
C PHE A 41 -6.16 -27.23 12.57
N LEU A 42 -6.89 -27.33 11.47
CA LEU A 42 -7.55 -28.56 11.07
C LEU A 42 -6.56 -29.70 10.77
N ALA A 43 -5.45 -29.39 10.10
CA ALA A 43 -4.41 -30.36 9.79
C ALA A 43 -3.78 -30.93 11.07
N ALA A 44 -3.47 -30.08 12.05
CA ALA A 44 -2.94 -30.52 13.36
C ALA A 44 -3.94 -31.46 14.06
N ASN A 45 -5.22 -31.08 14.12
CA ASN A 45 -6.27 -31.91 14.74
C ASN A 45 -6.43 -33.26 14.02
N LEU A 46 -6.36 -33.28 12.68
CA LEU A 46 -6.40 -34.54 11.94
C LEU A 46 -5.21 -35.44 12.24
N VAL A 47 -4.02 -34.89 12.37
CA VAL A 47 -2.81 -35.66 12.74
C VAL A 47 -2.96 -36.26 14.13
N PHE A 48 -3.40 -35.46 15.12
CA PHE A 48 -3.56 -35.96 16.48
C PHE A 48 -4.73 -36.94 16.61
N ALA A 49 -5.84 -36.71 15.88
CA ALA A 49 -6.93 -37.67 15.80
C ALA A 49 -6.47 -39.03 15.29
N VAL A 50 -5.63 -39.06 14.25
CA VAL A 50 -5.02 -40.31 13.76
C VAL A 50 -4.16 -40.93 14.86
N LEU A 51 -3.29 -40.15 15.55
CA LEU A 51 -2.46 -40.67 16.61
C LEU A 51 -3.28 -41.33 17.74
N TYR A 52 -4.41 -40.72 18.15
CA TYR A 52 -5.31 -41.31 19.14
C TYR A 52 -5.93 -42.63 18.69
N THR A 53 -6.19 -42.80 17.39
CA THR A 53 -6.75 -44.05 16.87
C THR A 53 -5.75 -45.17 16.73
N LEU A 54 -4.43 -44.91 16.77
CA LEU A 54 -3.37 -45.94 16.67
C LEU A 54 -3.28 -46.88 17.88
N ALA A 55 -3.75 -46.43 19.05
CA ALA A 55 -3.71 -47.27 20.26
C ALA A 55 -5.13 -47.50 20.81
N PRO A 56 -5.51 -48.75 21.07
CA PRO A 56 -6.75 -49.06 21.76
C PRO A 56 -6.79 -48.38 23.15
N HIS A 57 -7.94 -47.83 23.50
CA HIS A 57 -8.14 -47.20 24.82
C HIS A 57 -7.21 -45.98 25.09
N ALA A 58 -6.71 -45.32 24.03
CA ALA A 58 -5.93 -44.09 24.22
C ALA A 58 -6.74 -42.98 24.90
N VAL A 59 -8.03 -42.89 24.59
CA VAL A 59 -8.98 -41.90 25.11
C VAL A 59 -10.19 -42.61 25.73
N ALA A 60 -10.59 -42.17 26.93
CA ALA A 60 -11.79 -42.66 27.58
C ALA A 60 -13.05 -41.98 27.05
N ASN A 61 -14.18 -42.65 27.24
CA ASN A 61 -15.51 -42.14 26.88
C ASN A 61 -15.71 -41.83 25.38
N VAL A 62 -14.92 -42.47 24.51
CA VAL A 62 -15.09 -42.43 23.05
C VAL A 62 -15.75 -43.71 22.55
N ARG A 63 -16.52 -43.66 21.47
CA ARG A 63 -17.03 -44.85 20.81
C ARG A 63 -15.89 -45.61 20.14
N PRO A 64 -15.78 -46.92 20.36
CA PRO A 64 -14.69 -47.69 19.78
C PRO A 64 -14.61 -47.54 18.24
N GLY A 65 -13.43 -47.19 17.73
CA GLY A 65 -13.20 -47.02 16.29
C GLY A 65 -13.83 -45.78 15.66
N ASN A 66 -14.45 -44.88 16.43
CA ASN A 66 -15.03 -43.64 15.91
C ASN A 66 -13.96 -42.57 15.76
N PHE A 67 -13.52 -42.31 14.54
CA PHE A 67 -12.57 -41.25 14.23
C PHE A 67 -13.08 -39.85 14.59
N ALA A 68 -14.38 -39.60 14.48
CA ALA A 68 -14.94 -38.29 14.79
C ALA A 68 -14.79 -37.94 16.28
N ASP A 69 -14.95 -38.93 17.17
CA ASP A 69 -14.75 -38.72 18.62
C ASP A 69 -13.30 -38.39 18.91
N ALA A 70 -12.35 -39.07 18.27
CA ALA A 70 -10.91 -38.76 18.38
C ALA A 70 -10.57 -37.38 17.82
N PHE A 71 -11.20 -36.99 16.72
CA PHE A 71 -11.02 -35.66 16.15
C PHE A 71 -11.57 -34.56 17.06
N PHE A 72 -12.75 -34.70 17.59
CA PHE A 72 -13.33 -33.71 18.52
C PHE A 72 -12.54 -33.66 19.84
N PHE A 73 -12.04 -34.79 20.35
CA PHE A 73 -11.14 -34.80 21.48
C PHE A 73 -9.84 -34.03 21.20
N SER A 74 -9.27 -34.20 20.01
CA SER A 74 -8.11 -33.41 19.57
C SER A 74 -8.46 -31.92 19.53
N VAL A 75 -9.60 -31.52 18.97
CA VAL A 75 -10.04 -30.11 18.94
C VAL A 75 -10.13 -29.53 20.35
N GLU A 76 -10.75 -30.26 21.29
CA GLU A 76 -10.89 -29.82 22.68
C GLU A 76 -9.52 -29.69 23.38
N THR A 77 -8.58 -30.58 23.06
CA THR A 77 -7.23 -30.64 23.64
C THR A 77 -6.32 -29.56 23.03
N LEU A 78 -6.24 -29.48 21.72
CA LEU A 78 -5.42 -28.51 20.99
C LEU A 78 -5.84 -27.07 21.29
N ALA A 79 -7.14 -26.81 21.34
CA ALA A 79 -7.70 -25.51 21.68
C ALA A 79 -7.73 -25.22 23.19
N THR A 80 -7.23 -26.15 24.02
CA THR A 80 -7.19 -26.03 25.49
C THR A 80 -8.57 -25.83 26.15
N VAL A 81 -9.66 -26.35 25.53
CA VAL A 81 -11.03 -26.24 26.05
C VAL A 81 -11.26 -27.23 27.20
N GLY A 82 -10.97 -28.52 26.97
CA GLY A 82 -11.02 -29.58 27.99
C GLY A 82 -12.35 -29.72 28.72
N TYR A 83 -13.43 -30.00 28.01
CA TYR A 83 -14.75 -30.19 28.65
C TYR A 83 -14.79 -31.32 29.72
N GLY A 84 -13.81 -32.24 29.66
CA GLY A 84 -13.66 -33.31 30.66
C GLY A 84 -14.57 -34.54 30.47
N VAL A 85 -15.32 -34.58 29.37
CA VAL A 85 -16.07 -35.79 29.01
C VAL A 85 -15.20 -36.85 28.43
N MET A 86 -14.35 -36.46 27.47
CA MET A 86 -13.28 -37.30 26.88
C MET A 86 -11.97 -36.98 27.59
N THR A 87 -11.21 -38.00 27.97
CA THR A 87 -9.93 -37.86 28.73
C THR A 87 -8.93 -38.88 28.26
N PRO A 88 -7.58 -38.58 28.34
CA PRO A 88 -6.56 -39.60 28.09
C PRO A 88 -6.70 -40.75 29.08
N ALA A 89 -6.69 -42.00 28.62
CA ALA A 89 -6.95 -43.17 29.45
C ALA A 89 -5.75 -44.13 29.58
N SER A 90 -4.71 -43.93 28.78
CA SER A 90 -3.48 -44.75 28.81
C SER A 90 -2.25 -43.85 28.84
N THR A 91 -1.09 -44.43 29.25
CA THR A 91 0.18 -43.68 29.19
C THR A 91 0.46 -43.13 27.80
N TYR A 92 0.16 -43.90 26.75
CA TYR A 92 0.25 -43.43 25.36
C TYR A 92 -0.66 -42.21 25.12
N GLY A 93 -1.92 -42.31 25.51
CA GLY A 93 -2.88 -41.22 25.38
C GLY A 93 -2.42 -39.94 26.10
N HIS A 94 -1.86 -40.08 27.31
CA HIS A 94 -1.31 -38.92 28.04
C HIS A 94 -0.08 -38.31 27.34
N ILE A 95 0.83 -39.12 26.77
CA ILE A 95 1.96 -38.59 26.01
C ILE A 95 1.50 -37.83 24.78
N VAL A 96 0.57 -38.40 24.01
CA VAL A 96 0.02 -37.73 22.81
C VAL A 96 -0.68 -36.45 23.21
N ALA A 97 -1.52 -36.45 24.24
CA ALA A 97 -2.23 -35.26 24.72
C ALA A 97 -1.28 -34.17 25.22
N THR A 98 -0.25 -34.52 25.95
CA THR A 98 0.78 -33.56 26.41
C THR A 98 1.51 -32.91 25.23
N THR A 99 1.87 -33.72 24.23
CA THR A 99 2.50 -33.21 22.99
C THR A 99 1.59 -32.31 22.24
N GLU A 100 0.30 -32.69 22.12
CA GLU A 100 -0.74 -31.90 21.45
C GLU A 100 -0.96 -30.56 22.14
N ILE A 101 -1.08 -30.54 23.46
CA ILE A 101 -1.20 -29.28 24.23
C ILE A 101 -0.01 -28.35 23.93
N PHE A 102 1.21 -28.86 23.95
CA PHE A 102 2.39 -28.08 23.63
C PHE A 102 2.35 -27.50 22.20
N VAL A 103 1.99 -28.33 21.21
CA VAL A 103 1.82 -27.92 19.81
C VAL A 103 0.70 -26.88 19.71
N GLY A 104 -0.42 -27.07 20.37
CA GLY A 104 -1.54 -26.13 20.37
C GLY A 104 -1.16 -24.76 20.93
N MET A 105 -0.45 -24.72 22.07
CA MET A 105 0.07 -23.48 22.64
C MET A 105 1.03 -22.77 21.67
N PHE A 106 1.93 -23.52 21.03
CA PHE A 106 2.88 -22.96 20.07
C PHE A 106 2.18 -22.39 18.82
N LEU A 107 1.23 -23.14 18.25
CA LEU A 107 0.45 -22.69 17.10
C LEU A 107 -0.38 -21.44 17.43
N THR A 108 -0.99 -21.38 18.60
CA THR A 108 -1.76 -20.22 19.08
C THR A 108 -0.85 -19.00 19.22
N ALA A 109 0.33 -19.16 19.80
CA ALA A 109 1.32 -18.08 19.93
C ALA A 109 1.78 -17.55 18.57
N LEU A 110 2.10 -18.45 17.62
CA LEU A 110 2.48 -18.07 16.25
C LEU A 110 1.36 -17.36 15.52
N ALA A 111 0.13 -17.88 15.58
CA ALA A 111 -1.03 -17.28 14.94
C ALA A 111 -1.31 -15.86 15.48
N THR A 112 -1.26 -15.70 16.82
CA THR A 112 -1.46 -14.41 17.49
C THR A 112 -0.36 -13.42 17.11
N GLY A 113 0.91 -13.84 17.12
CA GLY A 113 2.05 -13.01 16.70
C GLY A 113 1.94 -12.58 15.24
N ALA A 114 1.59 -13.51 14.35
CA ALA A 114 1.38 -13.21 12.92
C ALA A 114 0.20 -12.26 12.70
N PHE A 115 -0.91 -12.44 13.42
CA PHE A 115 -2.08 -11.56 13.37
C PHE A 115 -1.68 -10.13 13.80
N PHE A 116 -1.00 -10.00 14.94
CA PHE A 116 -0.54 -8.71 15.44
C PHE A 116 0.42 -8.01 14.47
N ALA A 117 1.42 -8.73 13.95
CA ALA A 117 2.39 -8.19 13.01
C ALA A 117 1.71 -7.68 11.72
N ARG A 118 0.65 -8.35 11.25
CA ARG A 118 -0.13 -7.92 10.09
C ARG A 118 -1.00 -6.71 10.38
N PHE A 119 -1.61 -6.68 11.57
CA PHE A 119 -2.50 -5.57 11.99
C PHE A 119 -1.70 -4.30 12.24
N ALA A 120 -0.53 -4.42 12.87
CA ALA A 120 0.35 -3.31 13.19
C ALA A 120 1.07 -2.71 11.96
N ARG A 121 0.95 -3.33 10.77
CA ARG A 121 1.63 -2.84 9.56
C ARG A 121 1.04 -1.50 9.10
N PRO A 122 1.84 -0.42 9.05
CA PRO A 122 1.39 0.86 8.57
C PRO A 122 0.94 0.79 7.10
N ARG A 123 -0.21 1.39 6.81
CA ARG A 123 -0.68 1.56 5.44
C ARG A 123 -0.76 3.05 5.16
N PRO A 124 0.07 3.57 4.24
CA PRO A 124 -0.04 4.95 3.85
C PRO A 124 -1.43 5.21 3.27
N ARG A 125 -2.02 6.32 3.67
CA ARG A 125 -3.34 6.77 3.20
C ARG A 125 -3.17 8.07 2.44
N LEU A 126 -2.15 8.12 1.58
CA LEU A 126 -1.92 9.25 0.68
C LEU A 126 -2.70 9.09 -0.61
N MET A 127 -3.12 10.19 -1.18
CA MET A 127 -3.72 10.32 -2.50
C MET A 127 -2.77 11.13 -3.37
N PHE A 128 -2.54 10.68 -4.59
CA PHE A 128 -1.78 11.41 -5.59
C PHE A 128 -2.72 11.80 -6.73
N SER A 129 -2.54 12.98 -7.31
CA SER A 129 -3.25 13.35 -8.55
C SER A 129 -3.06 12.29 -9.63
N ASP A 130 -4.07 12.09 -10.48
CA ASP A 130 -3.96 11.08 -11.55
C ASP A 130 -3.04 11.53 -12.66
N ALA A 131 -2.99 12.84 -12.92
CA ALA A 131 -2.06 13.44 -13.85
C ALA A 131 -0.96 14.23 -13.14
N ALA A 132 0.19 14.36 -13.80
CA ALA A 132 1.17 15.40 -13.59
C ALA A 132 0.96 16.48 -14.67
N VAL A 133 1.04 17.75 -14.32
CA VAL A 133 0.80 18.85 -15.26
C VAL A 133 2.07 19.66 -15.49
N ILE A 134 2.26 20.17 -16.70
CA ILE A 134 3.30 21.13 -17.04
C ILE A 134 2.64 22.41 -17.52
N ALA A 135 2.82 23.48 -16.75
CA ALA A 135 2.21 24.78 -17.01
C ALA A 135 3.20 25.92 -16.77
N PRO A 136 2.89 27.15 -17.23
CA PRO A 136 3.62 28.34 -16.83
C PRO A 136 3.59 28.54 -15.30
N TYR A 137 4.74 28.89 -14.75
CA TYR A 137 4.96 29.11 -13.32
C TYR A 137 6.10 30.13 -13.12
N GLU A 138 5.84 31.22 -12.40
CA GLU A 138 6.83 32.27 -12.03
C GLU A 138 7.77 32.72 -13.19
N GLY A 139 7.17 32.97 -14.36
CA GLY A 139 7.91 33.45 -15.55
C GLY A 139 8.63 32.36 -16.36
N GLY A 140 8.56 31.10 -15.92
CA GLY A 140 9.05 29.90 -16.62
C GLY A 140 7.94 28.86 -16.79
N ARG A 141 8.33 27.60 -16.80
CA ARG A 141 7.41 26.44 -16.75
C ARG A 141 7.76 25.58 -15.55
N ALA A 142 6.80 24.85 -15.04
CA ALA A 142 7.05 23.87 -13.98
C ALA A 142 6.26 22.60 -14.22
N LEU A 143 6.84 21.47 -13.79
CA LEU A 143 6.13 20.21 -13.58
C LEU A 143 5.50 20.26 -12.19
N MET A 144 4.22 19.99 -12.12
CA MET A 144 3.46 20.00 -10.87
C MET A 144 2.66 18.71 -10.72
N LEU A 145 2.55 18.23 -9.50
CA LEU A 145 1.66 17.14 -9.11
C LEU A 145 1.17 17.34 -7.68
N ARG A 146 -0.03 16.84 -7.39
CA ARG A 146 -0.65 17.00 -6.08
C ARG A 146 -0.62 15.72 -5.27
N VAL A 147 -0.44 15.90 -3.96
CA VAL A 147 -0.55 14.84 -2.96
C VAL A 147 -1.44 15.35 -1.83
N ALA A 148 -2.31 14.49 -1.31
CA ALA A 148 -3.15 14.80 -0.16
C ALA A 148 -3.19 13.63 0.82
N SER A 149 -3.49 13.91 2.09
CA SER A 149 -3.77 12.89 3.09
C SER A 149 -5.27 12.53 3.06
N ARG A 150 -5.59 11.23 3.09
CA ARG A 150 -6.98 10.75 3.31
C ARG A 150 -7.39 10.76 4.78
N ARG A 151 -6.46 11.03 5.68
CA ARG A 151 -6.72 11.07 7.11
C ARG A 151 -7.04 12.49 7.54
N LEU A 152 -7.93 12.63 8.52
CA LEU A 152 -8.23 13.92 9.15
C LEU A 152 -7.02 14.46 9.91
N GLN A 153 -6.24 13.57 10.51
CA GLN A 153 -4.96 13.93 11.14
C GLN A 153 -3.89 14.03 10.07
N GLY A 154 -3.06 15.05 10.16
CA GLY A 154 -1.97 15.28 9.22
C GLY A 154 -0.86 14.23 9.31
N VAL A 155 0.01 14.26 8.32
CA VAL A 155 1.27 13.53 8.32
C VAL A 155 2.36 14.55 8.59
N SER A 156 3.19 14.32 9.62
CA SER A 156 4.30 15.21 9.98
C SER A 156 5.61 14.82 9.30
N GLU A 157 6.56 15.74 9.27
CA GLU A 157 7.91 15.55 8.70
C GLU A 157 7.88 14.99 7.27
N VAL A 158 7.01 15.54 6.43
CA VAL A 158 6.80 15.01 5.08
C VAL A 158 7.93 15.41 4.15
N SER A 159 8.52 14.44 3.49
CA SER A 159 9.53 14.61 2.43
C SER A 159 9.02 14.06 1.11
N GLY A 160 9.14 14.86 0.05
CA GLY A 160 8.73 14.52 -1.31
C GLY A 160 9.93 14.48 -2.25
N ARG A 161 9.95 13.49 -3.13
CA ARG A 161 10.97 13.35 -4.18
C ARG A 161 10.30 12.98 -5.49
N ILE A 162 10.78 13.59 -6.57
CA ILE A 162 10.44 13.21 -7.95
C ILE A 162 11.70 12.75 -8.64
N SER A 163 11.70 11.54 -9.17
CA SER A 163 12.79 11.01 -9.97
C SER A 163 12.31 10.79 -11.41
N TYR A 164 13.09 11.26 -12.35
CA TYR A 164 12.85 11.16 -13.79
C TYR A 164 13.64 10.01 -14.36
N LEU A 165 12.98 9.00 -14.86
CA LEU A 165 13.56 7.84 -15.51
C LEU A 165 13.37 7.96 -17.02
N ARG A 166 14.47 7.98 -17.76
CA ARG A 166 14.45 8.01 -19.23
C ARG A 166 15.43 7.04 -19.85
N GLN A 167 15.19 6.68 -21.09
CA GLN A 167 16.14 5.95 -21.89
C GLN A 167 17.13 6.95 -22.54
N VAL A 168 18.41 6.65 -22.45
CA VAL A 168 19.47 7.41 -23.10
C VAL A 168 20.32 6.45 -23.93
N MET A 169 20.80 6.93 -25.08
CA MET A 169 21.79 6.21 -25.89
C MET A 169 23.17 6.70 -25.52
N VAL A 170 24.05 5.78 -25.17
CA VAL A 170 25.48 6.05 -24.92
C VAL A 170 26.25 4.96 -25.66
N ASP A 171 27.13 5.34 -26.56
CA ASP A 171 27.95 4.41 -27.37
C ASP A 171 27.12 3.30 -28.04
N ASP A 172 26.02 3.68 -28.71
CA ASP A 172 25.06 2.79 -29.37
C ASP A 172 24.35 1.77 -28.45
N ARG A 173 24.47 1.95 -27.14
CA ARG A 173 23.78 1.13 -26.15
C ARG A 173 22.69 1.91 -25.43
N ARG A 174 21.56 1.25 -25.19
CA ARG A 174 20.45 1.83 -24.44
C ARG A 174 20.69 1.69 -22.96
N TYR A 175 20.71 2.82 -22.24
CA TYR A 175 20.78 2.87 -20.79
C TYR A 175 19.52 3.51 -20.23
N ARG A 176 19.14 3.12 -19.02
CA ARG A 176 18.12 3.82 -18.24
C ARG A 176 18.79 4.71 -17.24
N ARG A 177 18.61 6.03 -17.37
CA ARG A 177 19.13 7.04 -16.46
C ARG A 177 17.99 7.50 -15.54
N LEU A 178 18.25 7.44 -14.24
CA LEU A 178 17.39 8.00 -13.21
C LEU A 178 18.03 9.31 -12.74
N THR A 179 17.29 10.41 -12.81
CA THR A 179 17.71 11.73 -12.37
C THR A 179 16.72 12.25 -11.35
N GLU A 180 17.16 12.75 -10.21
CA GLU A 180 16.28 13.38 -9.25
C GLU A 180 15.96 14.81 -9.72
N LEU A 181 14.70 15.21 -9.68
CA LEU A 181 14.24 16.54 -10.04
C LEU A 181 14.21 17.42 -8.79
N PRO A 182 14.99 18.53 -8.74
CA PRO A 182 14.92 19.45 -7.62
C PRO A 182 13.54 20.07 -7.50
N LEU A 183 13.02 20.15 -6.27
CA LEU A 183 11.72 20.74 -5.98
C LEU A 183 11.88 22.12 -5.36
N VAL A 184 10.96 23.04 -5.65
CA VAL A 184 10.85 24.34 -4.95
C VAL A 184 10.79 24.13 -3.44
N ARG A 185 10.04 23.10 -3.03
CA ARG A 185 9.96 22.65 -1.63
C ARG A 185 9.95 21.13 -1.63
N SER A 186 10.95 20.52 -1.01
CA SER A 186 11.07 19.06 -0.88
C SER A 186 10.58 18.54 0.46
N ASN A 187 10.40 19.42 1.47
CA ASN A 187 9.97 19.06 2.81
C ASN A 187 8.82 19.94 3.27
N LEU A 188 7.89 19.36 3.99
CA LEU A 188 6.75 20.03 4.58
C LEU A 188 6.63 19.60 6.05
N PRO A 189 6.52 20.54 7.02
CA PRO A 189 6.39 20.16 8.42
C PRO A 189 5.19 19.26 8.68
N VAL A 190 4.04 19.61 8.11
CA VAL A 190 2.79 18.84 8.25
C VAL A 190 2.01 18.90 6.93
N LEU A 191 1.60 17.74 6.43
CA LEU A 191 0.65 17.61 5.33
C LEU A 191 -0.76 17.45 5.92
N SER A 192 -1.46 18.57 6.13
CA SER A 192 -2.83 18.55 6.68
C SER A 192 -3.88 18.40 5.59
N PHE A 193 -3.69 19.04 4.43
CA PHE A 193 -4.69 19.08 3.34
C PHE A 193 -4.09 18.50 2.07
N SER A 194 -3.50 19.33 1.26
CA SER A 194 -2.83 18.95 0.03
C SER A 194 -1.49 19.65 -0.11
N TRP A 195 -0.62 19.07 -0.89
CA TRP A 195 0.68 19.61 -1.23
C TRP A 195 0.91 19.46 -2.73
N THR A 196 1.19 20.57 -3.41
CA THR A 196 1.64 20.57 -4.78
C THR A 196 3.16 20.51 -4.80
N LEU A 197 3.71 19.42 -5.30
CA LEU A 197 5.13 19.27 -5.58
C LEU A 197 5.43 19.98 -6.88
N ILE A 198 6.38 20.92 -6.87
CA ILE A 198 6.70 21.78 -8.00
C ILE A 198 8.18 21.63 -8.33
N HIS A 199 8.46 21.21 -9.56
CA HIS A 199 9.80 21.20 -10.13
C HIS A 199 9.89 22.26 -11.23
N PRO A 200 10.69 23.34 -11.05
CA PRO A 200 10.91 24.34 -12.08
C PRO A 200 11.62 23.72 -13.28
N ILE A 201 11.15 24.04 -14.49
CA ILE A 201 11.78 23.57 -15.73
C ILE A 201 12.69 24.70 -16.23
N ASP A 202 13.90 24.72 -15.73
CA ASP A 202 14.99 25.61 -16.13
C ASP A 202 15.90 24.94 -17.18
N PRO A 203 16.92 25.63 -17.72
CA PRO A 203 17.84 25.06 -18.71
C PRO A 203 18.60 23.82 -18.22
N ASP A 204 18.80 23.65 -16.92
CA ASP A 204 19.48 22.50 -16.32
C ASP A 204 18.53 21.31 -16.10
N SER A 205 17.21 21.56 -16.18
CA SER A 205 16.21 20.52 -16.01
C SER A 205 16.24 19.52 -17.17
N PRO A 206 16.20 18.21 -16.92
CA PRO A 206 16.07 17.22 -17.98
C PRO A 206 14.73 17.31 -18.73
N LEU A 207 13.76 18.07 -18.21
CA LEU A 207 12.47 18.35 -18.84
C LEU A 207 12.50 19.62 -19.71
N TYR A 208 13.63 20.34 -19.76
CA TYR A 208 13.79 21.54 -20.58
C TYR A 208 13.62 21.20 -22.04
N ASN A 209 12.89 21.60 -22.87
CA ASN A 209 12.58 21.17 -24.24
C ASN A 209 11.84 19.82 -24.34
N LEU A 210 11.04 19.47 -23.34
CA LEU A 210 10.17 18.31 -23.42
C LEU A 210 9.01 18.60 -24.38
N THR A 211 9.07 18.01 -25.58
CA THR A 211 8.01 18.10 -26.58
C THR A 211 7.23 16.78 -26.65
N PRO A 212 6.01 16.76 -27.23
CA PRO A 212 5.26 15.53 -27.44
C PRO A 212 6.06 14.46 -28.18
N GLU A 213 6.88 14.85 -29.16
CA GLU A 213 7.72 13.94 -29.94
C GLU A 213 8.83 13.32 -29.06
N ARG A 214 9.46 14.13 -28.21
CA ARG A 214 10.46 13.62 -27.24
C ARG A 214 9.83 12.70 -26.20
N ILE A 215 8.64 13.02 -25.74
CA ILE A 215 7.89 12.15 -24.82
C ILE A 215 7.64 10.78 -25.48
N ALA A 216 7.27 10.75 -26.75
CA ALA A 216 7.02 9.49 -27.46
C ALA A 216 8.30 8.63 -27.65
N VAL A 217 9.47 9.27 -27.84
CA VAL A 217 10.73 8.57 -28.08
C VAL A 217 11.42 8.15 -26.77
N GLU A 218 11.52 9.04 -25.81
CA GLU A 218 12.25 8.80 -24.55
C GLU A 218 11.43 7.97 -23.56
N ALA A 219 10.10 7.87 -23.76
CA ALA A 219 9.13 7.20 -22.90
C ALA A 219 9.41 7.49 -21.40
N PRO A 220 9.46 8.78 -21.03
CA PRO A 220 9.87 9.18 -19.69
C PRO A 220 8.88 8.68 -18.65
N THR A 221 9.40 8.34 -17.47
CA THR A 221 8.60 7.90 -16.35
C THR A 221 8.98 8.71 -15.12
N LEU A 222 7.98 9.31 -14.47
CA LEU A 222 8.18 10.02 -13.21
C LEU A 222 7.89 9.06 -12.05
N LEU A 223 8.85 8.90 -11.16
CA LEU A 223 8.72 8.14 -9.92
C LEU A 223 8.61 9.13 -8.77
N VAL A 224 7.44 9.21 -8.17
CA VAL A 224 7.16 10.09 -7.03
C VAL A 224 7.16 9.26 -5.77
N SER A 225 7.90 9.72 -4.76
CA SER A 225 7.95 9.11 -3.43
C SER A 225 7.66 10.16 -2.37
N ILE A 226 6.74 9.87 -1.48
CA ILE A 226 6.43 10.68 -0.30
C ILE A 226 6.70 9.83 0.91
N SER A 227 7.44 10.36 1.86
CA SER A 227 7.67 9.75 3.17
C SER A 227 7.34 10.77 4.26
N GLY A 228 6.93 10.28 5.42
CA GLY A 228 6.59 11.10 6.57
C GLY A 228 6.24 10.24 7.77
N PHE A 229 5.84 10.87 8.86
CA PHE A 229 5.42 10.20 10.08
C PHE A 229 3.92 10.40 10.30
N ASP A 230 3.17 9.32 10.36
CA ASP A 230 1.73 9.32 10.61
C ASP A 230 1.50 9.29 12.13
N GLU A 231 1.04 10.40 12.69
CA GLU A 231 0.87 10.57 14.13
C GLU A 231 -0.25 9.69 14.69
N ALA A 232 -1.29 9.41 13.90
CA ALA A 232 -2.41 8.59 14.35
C ALA A 232 -2.05 7.14 14.67
N ILE A 233 -1.03 6.61 13.96
CA ILE A 233 -0.55 5.24 14.15
C ILE A 233 0.88 5.21 14.71
N SER A 234 1.45 6.39 15.00
CA SER A 234 2.83 6.57 15.53
C SER A 234 3.87 5.78 14.73
N ALA A 235 3.82 5.88 13.40
CA ALA A 235 4.68 5.09 12.53
C ALA A 235 5.13 5.85 11.28
N PRO A 236 6.37 5.59 10.79
CA PRO A 236 6.81 6.12 9.52
C PRO A 236 6.00 5.48 8.38
N ILE A 237 5.61 6.31 7.43
CA ILE A 237 4.92 5.88 6.21
C ILE A 237 5.73 6.27 4.97
N THR A 238 5.59 5.48 3.93
CA THR A 238 6.12 5.81 2.60
C THR A 238 5.12 5.34 1.56
N ASP A 239 4.78 6.23 0.64
CA ASP A 239 3.94 5.91 -0.51
C ASP A 239 4.59 6.37 -1.81
N ARG A 240 4.22 5.73 -2.91
CA ARG A 240 4.83 5.98 -4.22
C ARG A 240 3.79 5.92 -5.32
N LYS A 241 3.91 6.84 -6.27
CA LYS A 241 3.15 6.79 -7.53
C LYS A 241 4.12 6.92 -8.70
N THR A 242 3.79 6.24 -9.78
CA THR A 242 4.51 6.34 -11.04
C THR A 242 3.59 7.00 -12.05
N TYR A 243 4.10 8.03 -12.73
CA TYR A 243 3.42 8.67 -13.85
C TYR A 243 4.13 8.28 -15.13
N ARG A 244 3.37 7.81 -16.08
CA ARG A 244 3.82 7.46 -17.43
C ARG A 244 3.68 8.68 -18.35
N PRO A 245 4.20 8.61 -19.59
CA PRO A 245 4.03 9.68 -20.56
C PRO A 245 2.56 10.11 -20.76
N GLU A 246 1.64 9.15 -20.77
CA GLU A 246 0.20 9.38 -20.91
C GLU A 246 -0.44 10.10 -19.72
N ASP A 247 0.19 10.07 -18.57
CA ASP A 247 -0.27 10.73 -17.34
C ASP A 247 0.23 12.19 -17.24
N VAL A 248 1.10 12.63 -18.17
CA VAL A 248 1.62 14.01 -18.20
C VAL A 248 0.80 14.87 -19.14
N ARG A 249 0.20 15.94 -18.60
CA ARG A 249 -0.61 16.91 -19.36
C ARG A 249 0.18 18.21 -19.55
N LEU A 250 0.44 18.54 -20.81
CA LEU A 250 1.07 19.81 -21.17
C LEU A 250 0.03 20.92 -21.21
N ASP A 251 0.43 22.13 -20.77
CA ASP A 251 -0.39 23.34 -20.76
C ASP A 251 -1.73 23.17 -20.02
N HIS A 252 -1.68 22.42 -18.91
CA HIS A 252 -2.79 22.23 -17.98
C HIS A 252 -2.41 22.66 -16.58
N THR A 253 -3.38 23.15 -15.83
CA THR A 253 -3.28 23.44 -14.40
C THR A 253 -4.25 22.59 -13.60
N PHE A 254 -4.06 22.54 -12.30
CA PHE A 254 -5.01 21.88 -11.41
C PHE A 254 -6.15 22.82 -11.05
N VAL A 255 -7.37 22.30 -11.03
CA VAL A 255 -8.53 23.01 -10.48
C VAL A 255 -8.30 23.30 -8.99
N ASP A 256 -8.76 24.46 -8.52
CA ASP A 256 -8.66 24.77 -7.09
C ASP A 256 -9.54 23.83 -6.26
N ILE A 257 -8.98 23.35 -5.17
CA ILE A 257 -9.64 22.44 -4.22
C ILE A 257 -9.99 23.15 -2.91
N LEU A 258 -9.63 24.44 -2.78
CA LEU A 258 -9.84 25.23 -1.57
C LEU A 258 -11.04 26.16 -1.80
N ASN A 259 -12.08 25.98 -1.00
CA ASN A 259 -13.23 26.85 -0.98
C ASN A 259 -13.31 27.58 0.37
N GLU A 260 -13.48 28.89 0.35
CA GLU A 260 -13.71 29.66 1.57
C GLU A 260 -15.21 29.66 1.90
N LEU A 261 -15.57 29.11 3.05
CA LEU A 261 -16.95 29.06 3.50
C LEU A 261 -17.37 30.38 4.15
N PRO A 262 -18.67 30.75 4.13
CA PRO A 262 -19.17 32.01 4.71
C PRO A 262 -18.85 32.22 6.20
N ASN A 263 -18.54 31.15 6.91
CA ASN A 263 -18.16 31.16 8.34
C ASN A 263 -16.66 31.35 8.56
N GLY A 264 -15.87 31.62 7.50
CA GLY A 264 -14.41 31.80 7.55
C GLY A 264 -13.62 30.49 7.64
N TYR A 265 -14.27 29.33 7.55
CA TYR A 265 -13.58 28.05 7.46
C TYR A 265 -13.17 27.75 6.01
N LEU A 266 -12.03 27.06 5.89
CA LEU A 266 -11.54 26.58 4.61
C LEU A 266 -12.06 25.16 4.37
N GLU A 267 -12.86 24.97 3.33
CA GLU A 267 -13.25 23.67 2.83
C GLU A 267 -12.20 23.15 1.85
N VAL A 268 -11.81 21.89 1.99
CA VAL A 268 -10.88 21.23 1.06
C VAL A 268 -11.61 20.13 0.33
N ASP A 269 -11.95 20.36 -0.91
CA ASP A 269 -12.65 19.38 -1.75
C ASP A 269 -11.65 18.41 -2.41
N LEU A 270 -11.35 17.32 -1.71
CA LEU A 270 -10.45 16.29 -2.22
C LEU A 270 -11.03 15.49 -3.40
N THR A 271 -12.31 15.63 -3.72
CA THR A 271 -12.88 15.00 -4.92
C THR A 271 -12.30 15.58 -6.18
N LYS A 272 -11.91 16.86 -6.17
CA LYS A 272 -11.27 17.59 -7.26
C LYS A 272 -9.74 17.44 -7.31
N LEU A 273 -9.14 16.60 -6.45
CA LEU A 273 -7.68 16.42 -6.42
C LEU A 273 -7.08 16.02 -7.77
N HIS A 274 -7.85 15.28 -8.55
CA HIS A 274 -7.46 14.73 -9.85
C HIS A 274 -7.79 15.66 -11.04
N ASP A 275 -8.61 16.68 -10.80
CA ASP A 275 -9.16 17.52 -11.86
C ASP A 275 -8.12 18.50 -12.36
N THR A 276 -8.04 18.61 -13.67
CA THR A 276 -7.14 19.53 -14.37
C THR A 276 -7.90 20.25 -15.48
N GLU A 277 -7.54 21.49 -15.73
CA GLU A 277 -8.10 22.32 -16.79
C GLU A 277 -6.98 22.88 -17.68
N PRO A 278 -7.27 23.25 -18.94
CA PRO A 278 -6.31 23.95 -19.79
C PRO A 278 -5.85 25.24 -19.10
N TRP A 279 -4.56 25.47 -19.07
CA TRP A 279 -4.00 26.70 -18.52
C TRP A 279 -4.48 27.91 -19.33
N ARG A 280 -4.97 28.94 -18.63
CA ARG A 280 -5.39 30.23 -19.23
C ARG A 280 -4.62 31.37 -18.56
N PRO A 281 -4.15 32.39 -19.33
CA PRO A 281 -3.57 33.57 -18.72
C PRO A 281 -4.58 34.26 -17.80
N ALA A 282 -4.13 34.87 -16.71
CA ALA A 282 -5.01 35.55 -15.74
C ALA A 282 -5.87 36.65 -16.41
N ALA A 283 -5.36 37.32 -17.42
CA ALA A 283 -6.13 38.30 -18.19
C ALA A 283 -7.34 37.71 -18.94
N ALA A 284 -7.32 36.43 -19.28
CA ALA A 284 -8.45 35.75 -19.92
C ALA A 284 -9.54 35.33 -18.94
N LEU A 285 -9.17 35.11 -17.65
CA LEU A 285 -10.13 34.76 -16.58
C LEU A 285 -11.00 35.99 -16.21
N VAL A 286 -10.40 37.16 -16.10
CA VAL A 286 -11.12 38.41 -15.78
C VAL A 286 -12.15 38.74 -16.84
N ASN A 287 -11.88 38.47 -18.12
CA ASN A 287 -12.81 38.72 -19.22
C ASN A 287 -13.96 37.71 -19.25
N ALA A 288 -13.71 36.44 -18.88
CA ALA A 288 -14.75 35.42 -18.82
C ALA A 288 -15.78 35.70 -17.71
N ASP A 289 -15.32 36.11 -16.52
CA ASP A 289 -16.18 36.47 -15.40
C ASP A 289 -17.04 37.72 -15.71
N GLN A 290 -16.51 38.65 -16.51
CA GLN A 290 -17.28 39.85 -16.97
C GLN A 290 -18.31 39.48 -18.04
N GLU A 291 -18.03 38.55 -18.94
CA GLU A 291 -19.00 38.10 -19.95
C GLU A 291 -20.15 37.30 -19.34
N GLU A 292 -19.86 36.42 -18.34
CA GLU A 292 -20.90 35.70 -17.60
C GLU A 292 -21.78 36.64 -16.77
N ALA A 293 -21.22 37.66 -16.13
CA ALA A 293 -21.98 38.65 -15.36
C ALA A 293 -22.89 39.51 -16.26
N VAL A 294 -22.48 39.79 -17.50
CA VAL A 294 -23.28 40.54 -18.49
C VAL A 294 -24.38 39.68 -19.13
N SER A 295 -24.16 38.36 -19.25
CA SER A 295 -25.16 37.43 -19.80
C SER A 295 -26.25 37.03 -18.79
N ALA A 296 -26.03 37.27 -17.49
CA ALA A 296 -26.95 36.97 -16.40
C ALA A 296 -27.79 38.16 -15.94
N SER A 297 -27.58 39.36 -16.52
CA SER A 297 -28.35 40.59 -16.30
C SER A 297 -29.33 40.80 -17.45
#